data_31170f91be2efadd50ee66196d479246
#
_entry.id   31170f91be2efadd50ee66196d479246
#
_cell.length_a   1.000
_cell.length_b   1.000
_cell.length_c   1.000
_cell.angle_alpha   90.00
_cell.angle_beta   90.00
_cell.angle_gamma   90.00
#
_symmetry.space_group_name_H-M   'P 1'
#
loop_
_entity.id
_entity.type
_entity.pdbx_description
1 polymer ?
#
loop_
_entity_poly.entity_id
_entity_poly.type
_entity_poly.pdbx_seq_one_letter_code
_entity_poly.pdbx_strand_id
1 'polypeptide(L)'
;NIINKIIKIGNINKNKTIIEIGAGYGNLTAAIKAMDPQKILAIEKDKKLSFFLNNKFVNFKNIKIINDDVFNFIEKKNLKKDMIVFGNLPYNISTQILASLILLKKWPPWYKVLILMFQKEVADRILAKPGTKQYGRLSILSNWRLDIKKHFDVSKNSFFPIPKINSTILSFKP
;
A
#
# COMPACT_ATOMS: atom_id res chain seq x y z
N ASN A 1 8.12 15.91 -6.23
CA ASN A 1 8.36 14.46 -6.27
C ASN A 1 7.07 13.74 -5.82
N ILE A 2 6.63 12.73 -6.62
CA ILE A 2 5.41 11.95 -6.38
C ILE A 2 5.48 11.20 -5.05
N ILE A 3 6.61 10.59 -4.76
CA ILE A 3 6.82 9.85 -3.49
C ILE A 3 6.54 10.76 -2.29
N ASN A 4 7.02 12.00 -2.30
CA ASN A 4 6.77 12.97 -1.23
C ASN A 4 5.28 13.31 -1.07
N LYS A 5 4.52 13.35 -2.18
CA LYS A 5 3.07 13.55 -2.12
C LYS A 5 2.37 12.35 -1.48
N ILE A 6 2.82 11.11 -1.81
CA ILE A 6 2.25 9.87 -1.27
C ILE A 6 2.48 9.79 0.25
N ILE A 7 3.72 10.01 0.73
CA ILE A 7 4.02 9.89 2.17
C ILE A 7 3.31 10.94 3.02
N LYS A 8 3.07 12.15 2.49
CA LYS A 8 2.29 13.19 3.19
C LYS A 8 0.86 12.75 3.52
N ILE A 9 0.24 11.88 2.68
CA ILE A 9 -1.12 11.36 2.95
C ILE A 9 -1.16 10.56 4.25
N GLY A 10 -0.08 9.84 4.56
CA GLY A 10 0.01 9.00 5.74
C GLY A 10 0.14 9.73 7.08
N ASN A 11 0.46 11.02 7.06
CA ASN A 11 0.72 11.79 8.28
C ASN A 11 1.64 11.04 9.27
N ILE A 12 2.80 10.61 8.73
CA ILE A 12 3.78 9.80 9.45
C ILE A 12 4.45 10.60 10.57
N ASN A 13 4.63 10.00 11.73
CA ASN A 13 5.38 10.54 12.85
C ASN A 13 6.11 9.43 13.65
N LYS A 14 6.91 9.81 14.65
CA LYS A 14 7.76 8.91 15.46
C LYS A 14 7.01 7.79 16.19
N ASN A 15 5.70 7.91 16.38
CA ASN A 15 4.89 6.90 17.09
C ASN A 15 4.21 5.90 16.14
N LYS A 16 4.42 6.02 14.83
CA LYS A 16 3.74 5.19 13.84
C LYS A 16 4.57 4.00 13.40
N THR A 17 3.93 2.87 13.30
CA THR A 17 4.45 1.70 12.58
C THR A 17 3.89 1.71 11.17
N ILE A 18 4.78 1.60 10.20
CA ILE A 18 4.46 1.63 8.78
C ILE A 18 4.67 0.24 8.19
N ILE A 19 3.74 -0.17 7.34
CA ILE A 19 3.89 -1.36 6.49
C ILE A 19 3.99 -0.87 5.06
N GLU A 20 4.97 -1.37 4.33
CA GLU A 20 5.10 -1.19 2.90
C GLU A 20 4.93 -2.54 2.21
N ILE A 21 3.96 -2.63 1.30
CA ILE A 21 3.70 -3.82 0.49
C ILE A 21 4.36 -3.66 -0.88
N GLY A 22 5.27 -4.59 -1.22
CA GLY A 22 6.00 -4.55 -2.48
C GLY A 22 7.08 -3.46 -2.49
N ALA A 23 8.05 -3.58 -1.60
CA ALA A 23 9.07 -2.55 -1.39
C ALA A 23 10.01 -2.35 -2.59
N GLY A 24 10.16 -3.38 -3.46
CA GLY A 24 10.96 -3.30 -4.67
C GLY A 24 12.41 -2.89 -4.40
N TYR A 25 12.88 -1.82 -5.01
CA TYR A 25 14.22 -1.25 -4.77
C TYR A 25 14.30 -0.31 -3.56
N GLY A 26 13.23 -0.19 -2.78
CA GLY A 26 13.20 0.58 -1.53
C GLY A 26 13.17 2.10 -1.69
N ASN A 27 12.66 2.62 -2.80
CA ASN A 27 12.55 4.06 -3.01
C ASN A 27 11.50 4.69 -2.07
N LEU A 28 10.36 4.04 -1.93
CA LEU A 28 9.33 4.49 -1.00
C LEU A 28 9.74 4.22 0.44
N THR A 29 10.39 3.07 0.74
CA THR A 29 10.99 2.76 2.05
C THR A 29 11.95 3.87 2.51
N ALA A 30 12.84 4.34 1.61
CA ALA A 30 13.79 5.41 1.92
C ALA A 30 13.09 6.74 2.25
N ALA A 31 12.03 7.07 1.50
CA ALA A 31 11.25 8.28 1.75
C ALA A 31 10.43 8.19 3.05
N ILE A 32 9.84 7.03 3.35
CA ILE A 32 9.16 6.77 4.63
C ILE A 32 10.15 6.89 5.79
N LYS A 33 11.35 6.32 5.66
CA LYS A 33 12.42 6.40 6.66
C LYS A 33 12.77 7.86 7.00
N ALA A 34 12.81 8.74 5.98
CA ALA A 34 13.12 10.17 6.19
C ALA A 34 12.09 10.90 7.07
N MET A 35 10.90 10.33 7.28
CA MET A 35 9.86 10.84 8.18
C MET A 35 10.03 10.35 9.63
N ASP A 36 11.07 9.58 9.91
CA ASP A 36 11.45 9.06 11.23
C ASP A 36 10.31 8.32 11.97
N PRO A 37 9.67 7.30 11.35
CA PRO A 37 8.65 6.51 12.03
C PRO A 37 9.24 5.59 13.09
N GLN A 38 8.40 5.12 14.04
CA GLN A 38 8.79 4.14 15.06
C GLN A 38 9.37 2.86 14.44
N LYS A 39 8.70 2.36 13.38
CA LYS A 39 9.10 1.13 12.71
C LYS A 39 8.59 1.08 11.28
N ILE A 40 9.37 0.48 10.39
CA ILE A 40 8.98 0.15 9.02
C ILE A 40 9.08 -1.37 8.86
N LEU A 41 8.00 -1.98 8.37
CA LEU A 41 7.94 -3.37 7.94
C LEU A 41 7.79 -3.37 6.42
N ALA A 42 8.87 -3.63 5.69
CA ALA A 42 8.88 -3.66 4.24
C ALA A 42 8.74 -5.11 3.76
N ILE A 43 7.63 -5.42 3.10
CA ILE A 43 7.30 -6.76 2.63
C ILE A 43 7.69 -6.85 1.16
N GLU A 44 8.54 -7.82 0.84
CA GLU A 44 8.99 -8.09 -0.52
C GLU A 44 9.05 -9.59 -0.78
N LYS A 45 8.34 -10.05 -1.81
CA LYS A 45 8.27 -11.48 -2.17
C LYS A 45 9.52 -11.97 -2.90
N ASP A 46 10.10 -11.13 -3.76
CA ASP A 46 11.29 -11.47 -4.50
C ASP A 46 12.51 -11.58 -3.57
N LYS A 47 13.15 -12.76 -3.56
CA LYS A 47 14.30 -13.04 -2.70
C LYS A 47 15.51 -12.15 -3.01
N LYS A 48 15.76 -11.84 -4.30
CA LYS A 48 16.90 -11.00 -4.71
C LYS A 48 16.69 -9.56 -4.27
N LEU A 49 15.49 -9.03 -4.48
CA LEU A 49 15.13 -7.68 -4.02
C LEU A 49 15.12 -7.59 -2.49
N SER A 50 14.61 -8.60 -1.80
CA SER A 50 14.65 -8.66 -0.32
C SER A 50 16.09 -8.67 0.21
N PHE A 51 16.99 -9.43 -0.40
CA PHE A 51 18.42 -9.43 -0.07
C PHE A 51 19.06 -8.04 -0.32
N PHE A 52 18.78 -7.44 -1.48
CA PHE A 52 19.23 -6.08 -1.78
C PHE A 52 18.74 -5.06 -0.74
N LEU A 53 17.47 -5.11 -0.36
CA LEU A 53 16.88 -4.22 0.66
C LEU A 53 17.52 -4.41 2.03
N ASN A 54 17.78 -5.64 2.46
CA ASN A 54 18.47 -5.92 3.72
C ASN A 54 19.85 -5.27 3.75
N ASN A 55 20.63 -5.37 2.67
CA ASN A 55 21.94 -4.72 2.58
C ASN A 55 21.81 -3.18 2.56
N LYS A 56 20.86 -2.66 1.79
CA LYS A 56 20.63 -1.20 1.66
C LYS A 56 20.26 -0.55 2.99
N PHE A 57 19.49 -1.25 3.83
CA PHE A 57 18.96 -0.71 5.08
C PHE A 57 19.58 -1.35 6.33
N VAL A 58 20.72 -2.05 6.21
CA VAL A 58 21.37 -2.80 7.31
C VAL A 58 21.64 -1.93 8.55
N ASN A 59 21.99 -0.65 8.37
CA ASN A 59 22.31 0.27 9.47
C ASN A 59 21.08 0.89 10.15
N PHE A 60 19.84 0.54 9.74
CA PHE A 60 18.63 1.15 10.26
C PHE A 60 17.81 0.15 11.09
N LYS A 61 18.01 0.17 12.41
CA LYS A 61 17.37 -0.78 13.36
C LYS A 61 15.84 -0.74 13.36
N ASN A 62 15.25 0.38 12.95
CA ASN A 62 13.80 0.54 12.87
C ASN A 62 13.18 0.05 11.54
N ILE A 63 13.99 -0.43 10.59
CA ILE A 63 13.52 -1.01 9.33
C ILE A 63 13.70 -2.54 9.40
N LYS A 64 12.62 -3.27 9.14
CA LYS A 64 12.64 -4.73 9.02
C LYS A 64 12.15 -5.12 7.62
N ILE A 65 13.02 -5.76 6.86
CA ILE A 65 12.67 -6.37 5.58
C ILE A 65 12.09 -7.75 5.86
N ILE A 66 10.95 -8.04 5.24
CA ILE A 66 10.22 -9.31 5.39
C ILE A 66 10.13 -9.95 4.01
N ASN A 67 10.92 -11.01 3.79
CA ASN A 67 10.81 -11.80 2.57
C ASN A 67 9.65 -12.78 2.70
N ASP A 68 8.48 -12.36 2.26
CA ASP A 68 7.25 -13.15 2.38
C ASP A 68 6.24 -12.72 1.32
N ASP A 69 5.27 -13.58 1.05
CA ASP A 69 4.09 -13.21 0.30
C ASP A 69 3.18 -12.33 1.17
N VAL A 70 2.65 -11.25 0.59
CA VAL A 70 1.77 -10.33 1.29
C VAL A 70 0.51 -11.02 1.84
N PHE A 71 -0.01 -12.04 1.16
CA PHE A 71 -1.19 -12.79 1.63
C PHE A 71 -0.89 -13.54 2.93
N ASN A 72 0.28 -14.19 3.03
CA ASN A 72 0.72 -14.81 4.28
C ASN A 72 0.89 -13.78 5.41
N PHE A 73 1.42 -12.60 5.06
CA PHE A 73 1.60 -11.52 6.03
C PHE A 73 0.27 -10.99 6.57
N ILE A 74 -0.72 -10.76 5.71
CA ILE A 74 -2.05 -10.24 6.07
C ILE A 74 -2.75 -11.17 7.07
N GLU A 75 -2.54 -12.49 6.97
CA GLU A 75 -3.15 -13.49 7.84
C GLU A 75 -2.52 -13.60 9.23
N LYS A 76 -1.38 -12.95 9.48
CA LYS A 76 -0.70 -13.00 10.79
C LYS A 76 -1.55 -12.40 11.90
N LYS A 77 -1.78 -13.16 12.98
CA LYS A 77 -2.73 -12.81 14.05
C LYS A 77 -2.27 -11.67 14.97
N ASN A 78 -0.97 -11.37 15.05
CA ASN A 78 -0.39 -10.51 16.09
C ASN A 78 0.13 -9.16 15.56
N LEU A 79 -0.55 -8.58 14.59
CA LEU A 79 -0.22 -7.23 14.13
C LEU A 79 -0.74 -6.18 15.13
N LYS A 80 0.07 -5.17 15.42
CA LYS A 80 -0.33 -4.03 16.25
C LYS A 80 -1.48 -3.28 15.57
N LYS A 81 -2.31 -2.59 16.35
CA LYS A 81 -3.34 -1.70 15.81
C LYS A 81 -2.73 -0.39 15.29
N ASP A 82 -3.52 0.35 14.52
CA ASP A 82 -3.22 1.71 14.03
C ASP A 82 -2.02 1.82 13.08
N MET A 83 -1.68 0.75 12.38
CA MET A 83 -0.62 0.78 11.37
C MET A 83 -1.06 1.53 10.11
N ILE A 84 -0.10 2.21 9.48
CA ILE A 84 -0.29 2.85 8.18
C ILE A 84 0.30 1.92 7.12
N VAL A 85 -0.48 1.59 6.10
CA VAL A 85 -0.04 0.71 5.02
C VAL A 85 0.15 1.52 3.75
N PHE A 86 1.33 1.42 3.18
CA PHE A 86 1.62 1.90 1.84
C PHE A 86 1.80 0.72 0.88
N GLY A 87 1.40 0.89 -0.38
CA GLY A 87 1.63 -0.11 -1.40
C GLY A 87 1.66 0.48 -2.80
N ASN A 88 2.79 0.26 -3.47
CA ASN A 88 2.88 0.33 -4.92
C ASN A 88 2.68 -1.08 -5.47
N LEU A 89 1.42 -1.51 -5.51
CA LEU A 89 1.07 -2.92 -5.70
C LEU A 89 1.31 -3.39 -7.15
N PRO A 90 1.77 -4.65 -7.33
CA PRO A 90 1.75 -5.26 -8.65
C PRO A 90 0.31 -5.29 -9.21
N TYR A 91 0.12 -4.78 -10.43
CA TYR A 91 -1.20 -4.55 -10.98
C TYR A 91 -2.08 -5.81 -11.09
N ASN A 92 -1.46 -6.95 -11.38
CA ASN A 92 -2.15 -8.23 -11.55
C ASN A 92 -2.79 -8.77 -10.26
N ILE A 93 -2.31 -8.36 -9.08
CA ILE A 93 -2.81 -8.84 -7.77
C ILE A 93 -3.34 -7.72 -6.86
N SER A 94 -3.30 -6.47 -7.31
CA SER A 94 -3.67 -5.30 -6.49
C SER A 94 -5.10 -5.38 -5.93
N THR A 95 -6.07 -5.84 -6.73
CA THR A 95 -7.46 -6.01 -6.30
C THR A 95 -7.63 -7.16 -5.31
N GLN A 96 -6.85 -8.24 -5.46
CA GLN A 96 -6.86 -9.36 -4.53
C GLN A 96 -6.29 -8.96 -3.17
N ILE A 97 -5.21 -8.18 -3.16
CA ILE A 97 -4.61 -7.64 -1.93
C ILE A 97 -5.63 -6.74 -1.20
N LEU A 98 -6.29 -5.83 -1.93
CA LEU A 98 -7.32 -4.97 -1.35
C LEU A 98 -8.48 -5.80 -0.78
N ALA A 99 -8.97 -6.78 -1.53
CA ALA A 99 -10.05 -7.67 -1.07
C ALA A 99 -9.64 -8.44 0.21
N SER A 100 -8.43 -8.97 0.29
CA SER A 100 -7.92 -9.68 1.47
C SER A 100 -7.86 -8.77 2.70
N LEU A 101 -7.49 -7.49 2.53
CA LEU A 101 -7.47 -6.50 3.61
C LEU A 101 -8.88 -6.11 4.07
N ILE A 102 -9.87 -6.05 3.17
CA ILE A 102 -11.27 -5.77 3.51
C ILE A 102 -11.93 -6.97 4.21
N LEU A 103 -11.62 -8.19 3.77
CA LEU A 103 -12.24 -9.42 4.24
C LEU A 103 -11.60 -9.99 5.52
N LEU A 104 -10.74 -9.23 6.19
CA LEU A 104 -10.17 -9.64 7.47
C LEU A 104 -11.28 -10.07 8.44
N LYS A 105 -11.07 -11.23 9.09
CA LYS A 105 -12.04 -11.81 10.04
C LYS A 105 -12.29 -10.90 11.25
N LYS A 106 -11.22 -10.24 11.74
CA LYS A 106 -11.31 -9.30 12.87
C LYS A 106 -11.55 -7.89 12.35
N TRP A 107 -12.63 -7.26 12.78
CA TRP A 107 -12.96 -5.88 12.48
C TRP A 107 -13.24 -5.08 13.75
N PRO A 108 -12.78 -3.80 13.94
CA PRO A 108 -11.93 -3.06 13.00
C PRO A 108 -10.56 -3.75 12.80
N PRO A 109 -9.94 -3.55 11.59
CA PRO A 109 -8.70 -4.21 11.24
C PRO A 109 -7.51 -3.64 12.02
N TRP A 110 -6.33 -4.26 11.86
CA TRP A 110 -5.08 -3.80 12.45
C TRP A 110 -4.51 -2.52 11.79
N TYR A 111 -4.94 -2.18 10.58
CA TYR A 111 -4.52 -0.95 9.92
C TYR A 111 -5.48 0.21 10.22
N LYS A 112 -4.91 1.42 10.30
CA LYS A 112 -5.65 2.68 10.44
C LYS A 112 -6.00 3.27 9.07
N VAL A 113 -5.10 3.13 8.11
CA VAL A 113 -5.28 3.63 6.75
C VAL A 113 -4.42 2.82 5.78
N LEU A 114 -4.98 2.54 4.61
CA LEU A 114 -4.25 2.02 3.47
C LEU A 114 -4.05 3.17 2.46
N ILE A 115 -2.84 3.31 1.92
CA ILE A 115 -2.49 4.28 0.87
C ILE A 115 -1.91 3.47 -0.26
N LEU A 116 -2.75 3.19 -1.25
CA LEU A 116 -2.45 2.22 -2.29
C LEU A 116 -2.52 2.86 -3.67
N MET A 117 -1.65 2.40 -4.55
CA MET A 117 -1.64 2.78 -5.94
C MET A 117 -2.28 1.70 -6.81
N PHE A 118 -3.20 2.10 -7.66
CA PHE A 118 -3.89 1.24 -8.63
C PHE A 118 -3.73 1.78 -10.04
N GLN A 119 -3.87 0.91 -11.04
CA GLN A 119 -4.13 1.35 -12.40
C GLN A 119 -5.37 2.24 -12.42
N LYS A 120 -5.36 3.28 -13.26
CA LYS A 120 -6.46 4.25 -13.31
C LYS A 120 -7.82 3.59 -13.51
N GLU A 121 -7.95 2.63 -14.42
CA GLU A 121 -9.20 1.90 -14.64
C GLU A 121 -9.68 1.15 -13.38
N VAL A 122 -8.77 0.52 -12.65
CA VAL A 122 -9.10 -0.18 -11.40
C VAL A 122 -9.55 0.81 -10.33
N ALA A 123 -8.88 1.94 -10.21
CA ALA A 123 -9.27 3.02 -9.30
C ALA A 123 -10.67 3.57 -9.64
N ASP A 124 -10.95 3.79 -10.92
CA ASP A 124 -12.26 4.27 -11.38
C ASP A 124 -13.37 3.25 -11.04
N ARG A 125 -13.09 1.94 -11.14
CA ARG A 125 -14.02 0.88 -10.70
C ARG A 125 -14.21 0.85 -9.19
N ILE A 126 -13.16 1.07 -8.39
CA ILE A 126 -13.26 1.16 -6.92
C ILE A 126 -14.16 2.33 -6.52
N LEU A 127 -14.02 3.48 -7.18
CA LEU A 127 -14.72 4.72 -6.88
C LEU A 127 -16.11 4.84 -7.54
N ALA A 128 -16.48 3.88 -8.38
CA ALA A 128 -17.72 3.93 -9.16
C ALA A 128 -18.96 3.98 -8.26
N LYS A 129 -19.93 4.81 -8.66
CA LYS A 129 -21.21 4.98 -7.96
C LYS A 129 -22.30 4.10 -8.59
N PRO A 130 -23.35 3.73 -7.82
CA PRO A 130 -24.52 3.06 -8.37
C PRO A 130 -25.05 3.76 -9.62
N GLY A 131 -25.46 2.98 -10.62
CA GLY A 131 -25.96 3.49 -11.90
C GLY A 131 -24.89 3.80 -12.96
N THR A 132 -23.60 3.73 -12.62
CA THR A 132 -22.51 3.90 -13.61
C THR A 132 -22.07 2.55 -14.19
N LYS A 133 -21.54 2.57 -15.43
CA LYS A 133 -21.05 1.36 -16.14
C LYS A 133 -19.95 0.61 -15.37
N GLN A 134 -19.13 1.34 -14.63
CA GLN A 134 -18.01 0.78 -13.86
C GLN A 134 -18.41 0.19 -12.51
N TYR A 135 -19.64 0.47 -12.05
CA TYR A 135 -20.13 -0.03 -10.77
C TYR A 135 -20.32 -1.54 -10.78
N GLY A 136 -19.75 -2.22 -9.80
CA GLY A 136 -19.79 -3.66 -9.72
C GLY A 136 -19.20 -4.19 -8.40
N ARG A 137 -18.89 -5.49 -8.38
CA ARG A 137 -18.41 -6.19 -7.18
C ARG A 137 -17.27 -5.47 -6.43
N LEU A 138 -16.31 -4.89 -7.16
CA LEU A 138 -15.19 -4.20 -6.56
C LEU A 138 -15.62 -2.91 -5.85
N SER A 139 -16.52 -2.12 -6.47
CA SER A 139 -17.09 -0.92 -5.85
C SER A 139 -17.87 -1.27 -4.58
N ILE A 140 -18.73 -2.28 -4.65
CA ILE A 140 -19.56 -2.73 -3.53
C ILE A 140 -18.68 -3.20 -2.36
N LEU A 141 -17.72 -4.09 -2.64
CA LEU A 141 -16.82 -4.63 -1.62
C LEU A 141 -16.01 -3.53 -0.95
N SER A 142 -15.45 -2.60 -1.73
CA SER A 142 -14.60 -1.54 -1.20
C SER A 142 -15.37 -0.55 -0.33
N ASN A 143 -16.58 -0.16 -0.76
CA ASN A 143 -17.40 0.79 -0.01
C ASN A 143 -18.20 0.16 1.15
N TRP A 144 -18.20 -1.17 1.28
CA TRP A 144 -18.89 -1.85 2.38
C TRP A 144 -18.28 -1.56 3.74
N ARG A 145 -16.96 -1.46 3.83
CA ARG A 145 -16.22 -1.33 5.10
C ARG A 145 -15.24 -0.17 5.14
N LEU A 146 -15.03 0.54 4.02
CA LEU A 146 -13.98 1.53 3.91
C LEU A 146 -14.51 2.87 3.41
N ASP A 147 -14.08 3.94 4.07
CA ASP A 147 -14.15 5.29 3.50
C ASP A 147 -13.00 5.48 2.52
N ILE A 148 -13.32 5.81 1.26
CA ILE A 148 -12.37 5.82 0.14
C ILE A 148 -12.20 7.24 -0.37
N LYS A 149 -10.94 7.70 -0.42
CA LYS A 149 -10.61 9.01 -0.96
C LYS A 149 -9.62 8.90 -2.12
N LYS A 150 -9.97 9.50 -3.26
CA LYS A 150 -9.02 9.75 -4.34
C LYS A 150 -8.14 10.95 -4.00
N HIS A 151 -6.83 10.81 -4.20
CA HIS A 151 -5.87 11.90 -3.98
C HIS A 151 -5.41 12.53 -5.29
N PHE A 152 -4.75 11.77 -6.16
CA PHE A 152 -4.27 12.28 -7.45
C PHE A 152 -3.94 11.13 -8.42
N ASP A 153 -3.90 11.47 -9.69
CA ASP A 153 -3.44 10.57 -10.74
C ASP A 153 -1.92 10.72 -10.93
N VAL A 154 -1.27 9.60 -11.23
CA VAL A 154 0.18 9.51 -11.47
C VAL A 154 0.39 9.15 -12.93
N SER A 155 1.10 10.03 -13.67
CA SER A 155 1.45 9.76 -15.06
C SER A 155 2.34 8.52 -15.17
N LYS A 156 2.09 7.69 -16.17
CA LYS A 156 2.93 6.55 -16.50
C LYS A 156 4.40 6.93 -16.72
N ASN A 157 4.68 8.13 -17.22
CA ASN A 157 6.03 8.64 -17.45
C ASN A 157 6.83 8.87 -16.14
N SER A 158 6.19 8.72 -14.99
CA SER A 158 6.83 8.85 -13.67
C SER A 158 7.48 7.55 -13.17
N PHE A 159 7.41 6.49 -13.96
CA PHE A 159 7.92 5.17 -13.60
C PHE A 159 9.02 4.71 -14.55
N PHE A 160 9.90 3.89 -14.03
CA PHE A 160 10.86 3.15 -14.85
C PHE A 160 10.88 1.67 -14.41
N PRO A 161 10.66 0.73 -15.33
CA PRO A 161 10.20 0.93 -16.72
C PRO A 161 8.81 1.57 -16.80
N ILE A 162 8.53 2.27 -17.92
CA ILE A 162 7.27 2.97 -18.13
C ILE A 162 6.12 1.96 -18.29
N PRO A 163 5.07 1.99 -17.44
CA PRO A 163 3.91 1.11 -17.61
C PRO A 163 3.04 1.58 -18.78
N LYS A 164 2.12 0.71 -19.21
CA LYS A 164 1.21 1.02 -20.35
C LYS A 164 0.21 2.15 -20.03
N ILE A 165 -0.21 2.28 -18.78
CA ILE A 165 -1.31 3.16 -18.35
C ILE A 165 -0.95 3.96 -17.10
N ASN A 166 -1.67 5.06 -16.89
CA ASN A 166 -1.57 5.89 -15.69
C ASN A 166 -2.07 5.15 -14.46
N SER A 167 -1.67 5.63 -13.31
CA SER A 167 -2.09 5.12 -12.00
C SER A 167 -2.83 6.19 -11.20
N THR A 168 -3.48 5.78 -10.12
CA THR A 168 -4.19 6.66 -9.20
C THR A 168 -3.87 6.26 -7.76
N ILE A 169 -3.64 7.26 -6.91
CA ILE A 169 -3.46 7.05 -5.47
C ILE A 169 -4.80 7.18 -4.76
N LEU A 170 -5.16 6.13 -4.05
CA LEU A 170 -6.34 6.08 -3.19
C LEU A 170 -5.92 5.86 -1.74
N SER A 171 -6.67 6.45 -0.80
CA SER A 171 -6.61 6.06 0.61
C SER A 171 -7.91 5.42 1.04
N PHE A 172 -7.81 4.48 1.97
CA PHE A 172 -8.91 3.70 2.51
C PHE A 172 -8.83 3.72 4.04
N LYS A 173 -9.90 4.12 4.69
CA LYS A 173 -10.02 4.11 6.15
C LYS A 173 -11.15 3.16 6.57
N PRO A 174 -10.90 2.29 7.54
CA PRO A 174 -11.94 1.47 8.15
C PRO A 174 -13.01 2.29 8.87
#